data_73c471560b59623c1e18fdac9b66fd56
#
_entry.id   73c471560b59623c1e18fdac9b66fd56
#
_cell.length_a   1.000
_cell.length_b   1.000
_cell.length_c   1.000
_cell.angle_alpha   90.00
_cell.angle_beta   90.00
_cell.angle_gamma   90.00
#
_symmetry.space_group_name_H-M   'P 1'
#
loop_
_entity.id
_entity.type
_entity.pdbx_description
1 polymer ?
#
loop_
_entity_poly.entity_id
_entity_poly.type
_entity_poly.pdbx_seq_one_letter_code
_entity_poly.pdbx_strand_id
1 'polypeptide(L)'
;MAKPIIMTIDDEPHVLNAIARDLQAHYQSDYRIVKASSGIDALEAVREFKRRAHSIALFLADQRMPSMSGVEFLEEAMKLYPETKRVLLTAYADTDAAIASINDVGLDYYLLKPWDPPEERLYPVLDDLLSDWLATVPVPYDGIRVAGTLWSARSHDVKEFLARSQIPYQWLDIEKDAPARELVESTSEGKPRLPTVFFPDGTTLVNPDLSTLADRVGMTTKARQPFYDLIIIGAGPAGLGGAVYGASEGLRTVVIEKEAAGGQAGTSARIENYLGFPQGISGADLTRRATTQAQRLGAEILTARAVTGLRVEGPYRFVTLNDGTELSCHALLIATGVKVRELDVPGIEPLIGASVYYGAATSEAVHYKDKKVFVVGGANSAGQGAMFLSRFASEVTMLVRRDSLRETMSQYLIDQIAGTENISLEVNSEVTAVDGTDHLEAITITNTAN
;
A
#
# COMPACT_ATOMS: atom_id res chain seq x y z
N MET A 1 1.29 12.35 -13.94
CA MET A 1 2.11 13.18 -13.04
C MET A 1 2.84 14.26 -13.77
N ALA A 2 3.02 15.41 -13.11
CA ALA A 2 4.08 16.31 -13.57
C ALA A 2 5.42 15.66 -13.24
N LYS A 3 6.23 15.34 -14.25
CA LYS A 3 7.57 14.78 -14.07
C LYS A 3 8.39 15.69 -13.14
N PRO A 4 9.20 15.12 -12.21
CA PRO A 4 10.14 15.90 -11.43
C PRO A 4 11.06 16.73 -12.34
N ILE A 5 11.52 17.87 -11.84
CA ILE A 5 12.27 18.81 -12.63
C ILE A 5 13.77 18.59 -12.40
N ILE A 6 14.54 18.55 -13.50
CA ILE A 6 15.97 18.84 -13.52
C ILE A 6 16.12 20.24 -14.07
N MET A 7 16.70 21.17 -13.30
CA MET A 7 16.89 22.55 -13.72
C MET A 7 18.37 22.82 -13.98
N THR A 8 18.67 23.30 -15.19
CA THR A 8 20.02 23.74 -15.55
C THR A 8 20.11 25.25 -15.73
N ILE A 9 21.13 25.86 -15.16
CA ILE A 9 21.30 27.30 -15.09
C ILE A 9 22.71 27.67 -15.59
N ASP A 10 22.80 28.54 -16.62
CA ASP A 10 24.05 29.00 -17.19
C ASP A 10 23.78 30.28 -17.99
N ASP A 11 24.60 31.33 -17.85
CA ASP A 11 24.42 32.58 -18.55
C ASP A 11 24.97 32.54 -19.98
N GLU A 12 25.76 31.54 -20.33
CA GLU A 12 26.24 31.31 -21.69
C GLU A 12 25.23 30.48 -22.51
N PRO A 13 24.50 31.07 -23.49
CA PRO A 13 23.42 30.37 -24.17
C PRO A 13 23.85 29.09 -24.91
N HIS A 14 25.09 29.03 -25.40
CA HIS A 14 25.58 27.85 -26.07
C HIS A 14 25.87 26.68 -25.12
N VAL A 15 26.38 26.98 -23.92
CA VAL A 15 26.59 25.98 -22.85
C VAL A 15 25.26 25.50 -22.31
N LEU A 16 24.35 26.43 -21.99
CA LEU A 16 22.99 26.10 -21.52
C LEU A 16 22.22 25.22 -22.49
N ASN A 17 22.31 25.49 -23.79
CA ASN A 17 21.64 24.66 -24.78
C ASN A 17 22.34 23.29 -24.98
N ALA A 18 23.66 23.20 -24.85
CA ALA A 18 24.37 21.93 -24.93
C ALA A 18 24.02 21.02 -23.77
N ILE A 19 24.11 21.50 -22.53
CA ILE A 19 23.77 20.70 -21.36
C ILE A 19 22.29 20.30 -21.37
N ALA A 20 21.39 21.20 -21.73
CA ALA A 20 19.96 20.91 -21.79
C ALA A 20 19.63 19.86 -22.86
N ARG A 21 20.30 19.88 -24.00
CA ARG A 21 20.17 18.85 -25.06
C ARG A 21 20.59 17.48 -24.53
N ASP A 22 21.74 17.40 -23.87
CA ASP A 22 22.26 16.15 -23.32
C ASP A 22 21.36 15.62 -22.21
N LEU A 23 20.90 16.49 -21.30
CA LEU A 23 19.90 16.12 -20.28
C LEU A 23 18.58 15.66 -20.90
N GLN A 24 18.07 16.33 -21.95
CA GLN A 24 16.86 15.91 -22.65
C GLN A 24 17.02 14.54 -23.32
N ALA A 25 18.16 14.29 -23.98
CA ALA A 25 18.42 13.04 -24.67
C ALA A 25 18.34 11.83 -23.71
N HIS A 26 18.78 11.98 -22.46
CA HIS A 26 18.87 10.89 -21.50
C HIS A 26 17.69 10.83 -20.52
N TYR A 27 17.22 11.99 -20.01
CA TYR A 27 16.29 12.03 -18.87
C TYR A 27 14.85 12.45 -19.23
N GLN A 28 14.51 12.82 -20.45
CA GLN A 28 13.18 13.32 -20.82
C GLN A 28 12.03 12.33 -20.61
N SER A 29 12.34 11.01 -20.53
CA SER A 29 11.34 9.98 -20.21
C SER A 29 10.79 10.15 -18.80
N ASP A 30 11.63 10.51 -17.82
CA ASP A 30 11.32 10.47 -16.38
C ASP A 30 11.30 11.85 -15.75
N TYR A 31 12.01 12.82 -16.33
CA TYR A 31 12.16 14.19 -15.80
C TYR A 31 11.77 15.24 -16.83
N ARG A 32 11.36 16.40 -16.31
CA ARG A 32 11.16 17.62 -17.10
C ARG A 32 12.41 18.49 -17.01
N ILE A 33 13.04 18.79 -18.15
CA ILE A 33 14.22 19.65 -18.19
C ILE A 33 13.78 21.11 -18.30
N VAL A 34 14.25 21.93 -17.38
CA VAL A 34 14.00 23.37 -17.33
C VAL A 34 15.33 24.12 -17.44
N LYS A 35 15.35 25.20 -18.24
CA LYS A 35 16.52 26.05 -18.45
C LYS A 35 16.28 27.41 -17.83
N ALA A 36 17.31 28.01 -17.23
CA ALA A 36 17.33 29.38 -16.83
C ALA A 36 18.64 30.04 -17.26
N SER A 37 18.59 31.29 -17.70
CA SER A 37 19.75 32.02 -18.20
C SER A 37 20.43 32.93 -17.16
N SER A 38 19.91 32.92 -15.93
CA SER A 38 20.52 33.61 -14.79
C SER A 38 20.06 32.95 -13.45
N GLY A 39 20.83 33.18 -12.39
CA GLY A 39 20.45 32.75 -11.05
C GLY A 39 19.16 33.41 -10.56
N ILE A 40 18.90 34.65 -10.93
CA ILE A 40 17.69 35.40 -10.56
C ILE A 40 16.46 34.80 -11.21
N ASP A 41 16.49 34.60 -12.55
CA ASP A 41 15.36 33.97 -13.27
C ASP A 41 15.09 32.54 -12.76
N ALA A 42 16.17 31.79 -12.46
CA ALA A 42 16.07 30.46 -11.86
C ALA A 42 15.36 30.49 -10.51
N LEU A 43 15.70 31.43 -9.63
CA LEU A 43 15.10 31.55 -8.30
C LEU A 43 13.62 31.96 -8.36
N GLU A 44 13.23 32.81 -9.31
CA GLU A 44 11.83 33.13 -9.56
C GLU A 44 11.05 31.92 -10.04
N ALA A 45 11.61 31.15 -10.96
CA ALA A 45 11.00 29.89 -11.43
C ALA A 45 10.86 28.86 -10.30
N VAL A 46 11.87 28.72 -9.42
CA VAL A 46 11.84 27.85 -8.24
C VAL A 46 10.70 28.24 -7.28
N ARG A 47 10.49 29.53 -7.03
CA ARG A 47 9.38 30.02 -6.21
C ARG A 47 8.02 29.69 -6.83
N GLU A 48 7.90 29.82 -8.15
CA GLU A 48 6.67 29.46 -8.88
C GLU A 48 6.42 27.95 -8.83
N PHE A 49 7.45 27.12 -8.99
CA PHE A 49 7.33 25.66 -8.87
C PHE A 49 6.91 25.25 -7.45
N LYS A 50 7.41 25.94 -6.42
CA LYS A 50 6.99 25.69 -5.04
C LYS A 50 5.50 25.98 -4.83
N ARG A 51 5.01 27.11 -5.37
CA ARG A 51 3.58 27.48 -5.31
C ARG A 51 2.68 26.46 -6.02
N ARG A 52 3.17 25.83 -7.08
CA ARG A 52 2.43 24.80 -7.85
C ARG A 52 2.68 23.37 -7.36
N ALA A 53 3.35 23.20 -6.22
CA ALA A 53 3.72 21.89 -5.66
C ALA A 53 4.47 20.95 -6.64
N HIS A 54 5.29 21.53 -7.55
CA HIS A 54 6.17 20.72 -8.39
C HIS A 54 7.40 20.26 -7.60
N SER A 55 7.86 19.04 -7.85
CA SER A 55 9.10 18.51 -7.27
C SER A 55 10.29 18.85 -8.16
N ILE A 56 11.40 19.32 -7.55
CA ILE A 56 12.66 19.53 -8.24
C ILE A 56 13.65 18.48 -7.74
N ALA A 57 14.17 17.66 -8.65
CA ALA A 57 15.08 16.57 -8.30
C ALA A 57 16.54 17.03 -8.24
N LEU A 58 16.94 17.92 -9.16
CA LEU A 58 18.33 18.33 -9.28
C LEU A 58 18.45 19.75 -9.82
N PHE A 59 19.35 20.52 -9.23
CA PHE A 59 19.88 21.76 -9.76
C PHE A 59 21.28 21.53 -10.34
N LEU A 60 21.51 22.04 -11.54
CA LEU A 60 22.80 22.04 -12.23
C LEU A 60 23.14 23.47 -12.62
N ALA A 61 23.90 24.16 -11.79
CA ALA A 61 24.15 25.59 -11.93
C ALA A 61 25.61 25.88 -12.29
N ASP A 62 25.82 26.81 -13.24
CA ASP A 62 27.15 27.35 -13.47
C ASP A 62 27.65 28.13 -12.27
N GLN A 63 28.94 28.01 -11.96
CA GLN A 63 29.56 28.66 -10.81
C GLN A 63 29.60 30.18 -10.98
N ARG A 64 29.91 30.67 -12.20
CA ARG A 64 30.20 32.08 -12.46
C ARG A 64 29.14 32.70 -13.34
N MET A 65 28.09 33.21 -12.75
CA MET A 65 27.05 33.95 -13.45
C MET A 65 27.02 35.43 -12.99
N PRO A 66 26.65 36.36 -13.88
CA PRO A 66 26.46 37.76 -13.51
C PRO A 66 25.33 37.92 -12.48
N SER A 67 25.48 38.89 -11.59
CA SER A 67 24.46 39.29 -10.58
C SER A 67 24.14 38.31 -9.48
N MET A 68 24.19 37.00 -9.72
CA MET A 68 24.00 35.93 -8.75
C MET A 68 24.82 34.72 -9.20
N SER A 69 25.78 34.33 -8.43
CA SER A 69 26.60 33.12 -8.68
C SER A 69 25.77 31.83 -8.49
N GLY A 70 26.26 30.73 -9.03
CA GLY A 70 25.61 29.44 -8.82
C GLY A 70 25.54 29.04 -7.36
N VAL A 71 26.54 29.38 -6.56
CA VAL A 71 26.57 29.15 -5.12
C VAL A 71 25.47 29.92 -4.41
N GLU A 72 25.37 31.23 -4.65
CA GLU A 72 24.31 32.09 -4.07
C GLU A 72 22.90 31.60 -4.47
N PHE A 73 22.74 31.20 -5.74
CA PHE A 73 21.48 30.61 -6.20
C PHE A 73 21.13 29.33 -5.42
N LEU A 74 22.09 28.39 -5.27
CA LEU A 74 21.87 27.15 -4.59
C LEU A 74 21.53 27.35 -3.10
N GLU A 75 22.20 28.30 -2.42
CA GLU A 75 21.88 28.68 -1.04
C GLU A 75 20.42 29.13 -0.87
N GLU A 76 19.94 30.00 -1.74
CA GLU A 76 18.56 30.48 -1.68
C GLU A 76 17.53 29.40 -2.10
N ALA A 77 17.86 28.59 -3.11
CA ALA A 77 17.01 27.52 -3.59
C ALA A 77 16.84 26.40 -2.53
N MET A 78 17.88 26.12 -1.74
CA MET A 78 17.83 25.15 -0.62
C MET A 78 16.82 25.50 0.45
N LYS A 79 16.60 26.79 0.72
CA LYS A 79 15.57 27.22 1.70
C LYS A 79 14.17 26.82 1.27
N LEU A 80 13.96 26.64 -0.04
CA LEU A 80 12.68 26.23 -0.63
C LEU A 80 12.60 24.72 -0.89
N TYR A 81 13.72 24.10 -1.28
CA TYR A 81 13.82 22.69 -1.66
C TYR A 81 15.06 22.03 -1.05
N PRO A 82 15.04 21.74 0.26
CA PRO A 82 16.23 21.24 0.99
C PRO A 82 16.71 19.85 0.50
N GLU A 83 15.80 19.05 -0.06
CA GLU A 83 16.10 17.69 -0.50
C GLU A 83 16.59 17.59 -1.97
N THR A 84 16.58 18.71 -2.71
CA THR A 84 17.01 18.72 -4.12
C THR A 84 18.51 18.53 -4.21
N LYS A 85 18.97 17.68 -5.12
CA LYS A 85 20.39 17.47 -5.38
C LYS A 85 21.03 18.69 -6.06
N ARG A 86 22.24 19.03 -5.68
CA ARG A 86 22.96 20.27 -6.02
C ARG A 86 24.25 19.94 -6.72
N VAL A 87 24.33 20.31 -7.99
CA VAL A 87 25.51 20.15 -8.81
C VAL A 87 25.97 21.50 -9.30
N LEU A 88 27.25 21.81 -9.11
CA LEU A 88 27.88 23.02 -9.62
C LEU A 88 28.70 22.70 -10.86
N LEU A 89 28.48 23.43 -11.95
CA LEU A 89 29.32 23.41 -13.15
C LEU A 89 30.47 24.38 -13.01
N THR A 90 31.68 23.95 -13.29
CA THR A 90 32.87 24.83 -13.22
C THR A 90 33.84 24.57 -14.36
N ALA A 91 34.43 25.66 -14.87
CA ALA A 91 35.42 25.59 -15.95
C ALA A 91 36.84 25.27 -15.48
N TYR A 92 37.16 25.45 -14.19
CA TYR A 92 38.49 25.19 -13.62
C TYR A 92 38.39 24.61 -12.21
N ALA A 93 39.32 23.71 -11.90
CA ALA A 93 39.56 23.20 -10.56
C ALA A 93 40.17 24.30 -9.65
N ASP A 94 39.40 25.34 -9.37
CA ASP A 94 39.72 26.31 -8.30
C ASP A 94 39.34 25.63 -6.98
N THR A 95 40.26 24.77 -6.56
CA THR A 95 40.03 23.79 -5.48
C THR A 95 39.68 24.44 -4.15
N ASP A 96 40.24 25.63 -3.86
CA ASP A 96 40.04 26.26 -2.56
C ASP A 96 38.67 26.97 -2.43
N ALA A 97 38.18 27.61 -3.51
CA ALA A 97 36.84 28.21 -3.53
C ALA A 97 35.72 27.12 -3.62
N ALA A 98 35.96 26.04 -4.34
CA ALA A 98 35.05 24.90 -4.41
C ALA A 98 34.93 24.18 -3.06
N ILE A 99 36.04 23.98 -2.35
CA ILE A 99 36.05 23.34 -1.02
C ILE A 99 35.31 24.19 0.03
N ALA A 100 35.46 25.50 0.01
CA ALA A 100 34.70 26.42 0.88
C ALA A 100 33.18 26.31 0.59
N SER A 101 32.79 26.34 -0.68
CA SER A 101 31.38 26.20 -1.10
C SER A 101 30.76 24.85 -0.80
N ILE A 102 31.54 23.76 -0.79
CA ILE A 102 31.08 22.41 -0.41
C ILE A 102 30.66 22.38 1.07
N ASN A 103 31.38 23.07 1.94
CA ASN A 103 31.10 23.06 3.36
C ASN A 103 29.92 23.98 3.75
N ASP A 104 29.73 25.09 3.06
CA ASP A 104 28.71 26.10 3.40
C ASP A 104 27.36 25.81 2.74
N VAL A 105 27.33 25.29 1.51
CA VAL A 105 26.11 25.02 0.72
C VAL A 105 25.69 23.54 0.73
N GLY A 106 26.58 22.65 1.18
CA GLY A 106 26.32 21.20 1.18
C GLY A 106 26.11 20.68 -0.25
N LEU A 107 27.03 21.02 -1.18
CA LEU A 107 27.00 20.53 -2.57
C LEU A 107 27.05 19.00 -2.60
N ASP A 108 26.20 18.38 -3.43
CA ASP A 108 26.26 16.93 -3.66
C ASP A 108 27.36 16.56 -4.66
N TYR A 109 27.61 17.42 -5.66
CA TYR A 109 28.69 17.19 -6.62
C TYR A 109 29.13 18.48 -7.32
N TYR A 110 30.37 18.50 -7.83
CA TYR A 110 30.85 19.51 -8.80
C TYR A 110 31.30 18.83 -10.09
N LEU A 111 30.93 19.41 -11.23
CA LEU A 111 31.16 18.84 -12.55
C LEU A 111 32.01 19.78 -13.36
N LEU A 112 33.11 19.26 -13.93
CA LEU A 112 34.03 20.07 -14.73
C LEU A 112 33.53 20.25 -16.16
N LYS A 113 33.59 21.48 -16.67
CA LYS A 113 33.42 21.75 -18.10
C LYS A 113 34.75 21.49 -18.84
N PRO A 114 34.74 20.86 -20.02
CA PRO A 114 33.62 20.23 -20.66
C PRO A 114 33.30 18.83 -20.09
N TRP A 115 32.00 18.44 -20.08
CA TRP A 115 31.52 17.14 -19.65
C TRP A 115 31.46 16.08 -20.77
N ASP A 116 32.05 16.37 -21.94
CA ASP A 116 32.09 15.50 -23.10
C ASP A 116 33.12 14.38 -22.95
N PRO A 117 32.85 13.10 -23.25
CA PRO A 117 31.53 12.59 -23.63
C PRO A 117 30.56 12.45 -22.42
N PRO A 118 29.26 12.77 -22.59
CA PRO A 118 28.31 12.78 -21.47
C PRO A 118 28.07 11.41 -20.86
N GLU A 119 28.22 10.31 -21.62
CA GLU A 119 28.09 8.94 -21.16
C GLU A 119 29.13 8.56 -20.10
N GLU A 120 30.27 9.20 -20.11
CA GLU A 120 31.36 8.91 -19.16
C GLU A 120 31.41 9.90 -18.00
N ARG A 121 31.04 11.15 -18.23
CA ARG A 121 31.32 12.23 -17.28
C ARG A 121 30.09 12.88 -16.67
N LEU A 122 28.96 12.87 -17.37
CA LEU A 122 27.72 13.50 -16.90
C LEU A 122 26.74 12.48 -16.34
N TYR A 123 26.31 11.52 -17.17
CA TYR A 123 25.21 10.60 -16.81
C TYR A 123 25.50 9.76 -15.59
N PRO A 124 26.67 9.12 -15.42
CA PRO A 124 26.89 8.28 -14.22
C PRO A 124 26.77 9.05 -12.91
N VAL A 125 27.22 10.29 -12.89
CA VAL A 125 27.13 11.16 -11.71
C VAL A 125 25.69 11.56 -11.42
N LEU A 126 24.95 11.97 -12.46
CA LEU A 126 23.56 12.39 -12.29
C LEU A 126 22.65 11.21 -11.97
N ASP A 127 22.90 10.03 -12.53
CA ASP A 127 22.14 8.81 -12.24
C ASP A 127 22.25 8.42 -10.76
N ASP A 128 23.47 8.47 -10.19
CA ASP A 128 23.67 8.21 -8.76
C ASP A 128 22.93 9.25 -7.89
N LEU A 129 23.05 10.53 -8.20
CA LEU A 129 22.39 11.61 -7.46
C LEU A 129 20.86 11.53 -7.57
N LEU A 130 20.34 11.24 -8.74
CA LEU A 130 18.89 11.10 -8.97
C LEU A 130 18.34 9.83 -8.30
N SER A 131 19.11 8.75 -8.27
CA SER A 131 18.78 7.53 -7.53
C SER A 131 18.70 7.81 -6.02
N ASP A 132 19.66 8.53 -5.47
CA ASP A 132 19.67 8.96 -4.07
C ASP A 132 18.49 9.89 -3.76
N TRP A 133 18.18 10.82 -4.67
CA TRP A 133 17.02 11.69 -4.50
C TRP A 133 15.71 10.91 -4.48
N LEU A 134 15.52 9.96 -5.39
CA LEU A 134 14.35 9.06 -5.42
C LEU A 134 14.23 8.21 -4.15
N ALA A 135 15.34 7.87 -3.51
CA ALA A 135 15.33 7.11 -2.27
C ALA A 135 14.95 7.98 -1.04
N THR A 136 15.21 9.30 -1.09
CA THR A 136 15.01 10.21 0.05
C THR A 136 13.74 11.04 -0.07
N VAL A 137 13.33 11.40 -1.27
CA VAL A 137 12.13 12.23 -1.50
C VAL A 137 10.96 11.32 -1.89
N PRO A 138 9.87 11.28 -1.11
CA PRO A 138 8.67 10.57 -1.52
C PRO A 138 8.15 11.19 -2.83
N VAL A 139 8.28 10.46 -3.94
CA VAL A 139 7.63 10.86 -5.19
C VAL A 139 6.15 10.98 -4.91
N PRO A 140 5.46 12.08 -5.28
CA PRO A 140 4.02 12.19 -5.07
C PRO A 140 3.34 10.96 -5.68
N TYR A 141 2.68 10.18 -4.82
CA TYR A 141 2.01 8.96 -5.26
C TYR A 141 0.84 9.31 -6.18
N ASP A 142 0.88 8.79 -7.41
CA ASP A 142 -0.10 9.06 -8.47
C ASP A 142 -1.20 7.99 -8.56
N GLY A 143 -1.30 7.17 -7.53
CA GLY A 143 -2.30 6.13 -7.42
C GLY A 143 -3.51 6.54 -6.60
N ILE A 144 -4.28 5.54 -6.19
CA ILE A 144 -5.42 5.70 -5.30
C ILE A 144 -4.92 6.14 -3.92
N ARG A 145 -5.49 7.20 -3.36
CA ARG A 145 -5.21 7.64 -2.00
C ARG A 145 -6.45 7.44 -1.13
N VAL A 146 -6.27 6.84 0.02
CA VAL A 146 -7.34 6.60 1.00
C VAL A 146 -7.07 7.46 2.22
N ALA A 147 -7.94 8.43 2.48
CA ALA A 147 -7.84 9.31 3.64
C ALA A 147 -8.86 8.91 4.72
N GLY A 148 -8.41 8.84 5.95
CA GLY A 148 -9.25 8.45 7.07
C GLY A 148 -8.52 8.52 8.41
N THR A 149 -9.12 7.95 9.45
CA THR A 149 -8.50 7.77 10.75
C THR A 149 -8.14 6.30 10.96
N LEU A 150 -7.11 6.04 11.76
CA LEU A 150 -6.70 4.67 12.10
C LEU A 150 -7.79 3.91 12.87
N TRP A 151 -8.58 4.63 13.64
CA TRP A 151 -9.60 4.10 14.55
C TRP A 151 -10.99 3.98 13.89
N SER A 152 -11.05 3.77 12.59
CA SER A 152 -12.30 3.66 11.84
C SER A 152 -12.42 2.30 11.19
N ALA A 153 -13.41 1.50 11.60
CA ALA A 153 -13.72 0.21 11.00
C ALA A 153 -13.94 0.32 9.47
N ARG A 154 -14.62 1.38 9.02
CA ARG A 154 -14.84 1.63 7.58
C ARG A 154 -13.55 1.94 6.83
N SER A 155 -12.61 2.66 7.46
CA SER A 155 -11.28 2.88 6.88
C SER A 155 -10.51 1.57 6.76
N HIS A 156 -10.62 0.71 7.76
CA HIS A 156 -10.03 -0.63 7.74
C HIS A 156 -10.62 -1.48 6.61
N ASP A 157 -11.96 -1.56 6.49
CA ASP A 157 -12.64 -2.31 5.42
C ASP A 157 -12.14 -1.92 4.02
N VAL A 158 -12.04 -0.61 3.74
CA VAL A 158 -11.58 -0.09 2.45
C VAL A 158 -10.11 -0.44 2.21
N LYS A 159 -9.24 -0.24 3.22
CA LYS A 159 -7.82 -0.60 3.11
C LYS A 159 -7.62 -2.09 2.90
N GLU A 160 -8.31 -2.92 3.68
CA GLU A 160 -8.23 -4.38 3.57
C GLU A 160 -8.73 -4.86 2.20
N PHE A 161 -9.85 -4.32 1.72
CA PHE A 161 -10.40 -4.64 0.41
C PHE A 161 -9.40 -4.33 -0.72
N LEU A 162 -8.80 -3.13 -0.73
CA LEU A 162 -7.81 -2.74 -1.73
C LEU A 162 -6.55 -3.62 -1.65
N ALA A 163 -6.05 -3.84 -0.44
CA ALA A 163 -4.86 -4.68 -0.21
C ALA A 163 -5.08 -6.13 -0.67
N ARG A 164 -6.19 -6.76 -0.28
CA ARG A 164 -6.55 -8.13 -0.69
C ARG A 164 -6.80 -8.24 -2.19
N SER A 165 -7.35 -7.18 -2.79
CA SER A 165 -7.55 -7.09 -4.26
C SER A 165 -6.26 -6.73 -5.00
N GLN A 166 -5.12 -6.54 -4.30
CA GLN A 166 -3.82 -6.14 -4.85
C GLN A 166 -3.86 -4.82 -5.62
N ILE A 167 -4.70 -3.91 -5.19
CA ILE A 167 -4.81 -2.57 -5.73
C ILE A 167 -3.94 -1.64 -4.88
N PRO A 168 -2.84 -1.10 -5.44
CA PRO A 168 -1.96 -0.21 -4.70
C PRO A 168 -2.69 1.06 -4.27
N TYR A 169 -2.48 1.48 -3.04
CA TYR A 169 -3.00 2.74 -2.52
C TYR A 169 -2.03 3.37 -1.53
N GLN A 170 -2.12 4.68 -1.38
CA GLN A 170 -1.46 5.44 -0.32
C GLN A 170 -2.46 5.73 0.79
N TRP A 171 -2.09 5.40 2.02
CA TRP A 171 -2.86 5.78 3.20
C TRP A 171 -2.51 7.21 3.65
N LEU A 172 -3.53 8.02 3.91
CA LEU A 172 -3.43 9.37 4.43
C LEU A 172 -4.16 9.44 5.78
N ASP A 173 -3.39 9.52 6.86
CA ASP A 173 -3.92 9.64 8.22
C ASP A 173 -4.24 11.11 8.50
N ILE A 174 -5.52 11.48 8.48
CA ILE A 174 -5.96 12.88 8.65
C ILE A 174 -5.72 13.42 10.07
N GLU A 175 -5.41 12.58 11.04
CA GLU A 175 -5.07 13.01 12.39
C GLU A 175 -3.63 13.51 12.48
N LYS A 176 -2.74 12.98 11.62
CA LYS A 176 -1.30 13.30 11.59
C LYS A 176 -0.89 14.19 10.43
N ASP A 177 -1.63 14.14 9.32
CA ASP A 177 -1.32 14.83 8.07
C ASP A 177 -2.29 15.99 7.84
N ALA A 178 -1.85 17.22 8.12
CA ALA A 178 -2.66 18.43 7.94
C ALA A 178 -3.09 18.66 6.47
N PRO A 179 -2.20 18.52 5.45
CA PRO A 179 -2.59 18.53 4.05
C PRO A 179 -3.66 17.51 3.67
N ALA A 180 -3.59 16.30 4.23
CA ALA A 180 -4.60 15.27 3.99
C ALA A 180 -5.96 15.65 4.60
N ARG A 181 -5.95 16.28 5.77
CA ARG A 181 -7.16 16.81 6.42
C ARG A 181 -7.81 17.89 5.59
N GLU A 182 -7.04 18.89 5.15
CA GLU A 182 -7.52 19.97 4.27
C GLU A 182 -8.12 19.40 2.95
N LEU A 183 -7.47 18.38 2.39
CA LEU A 183 -7.95 17.72 1.19
C LEU A 183 -9.32 17.08 1.41
N VAL A 184 -9.54 16.39 2.51
CA VAL A 184 -10.84 15.78 2.87
C VAL A 184 -11.89 16.85 3.15
N GLU A 185 -11.54 17.91 3.89
CA GLU A 185 -12.44 19.02 4.19
C GLU A 185 -12.92 19.73 2.93
N SER A 186 -12.04 19.87 1.93
CA SER A 186 -12.40 20.49 0.64
C SER A 186 -13.42 19.68 -0.18
N THR A 187 -13.60 18.39 0.12
CA THR A 187 -14.55 17.51 -0.60
C THR A 187 -15.89 17.35 0.11
N SER A 188 -16.06 17.93 1.30
CA SER A 188 -17.23 17.72 2.13
C SER A 188 -17.83 19.07 2.56
N GLU A 189 -19.09 19.32 2.24
CA GLU A 189 -19.87 20.39 2.86
C GLU A 189 -20.26 19.95 4.30
N GLY A 190 -19.46 20.30 5.30
CA GLY A 190 -19.71 19.97 6.71
C GLY A 190 -18.69 18.99 7.31
N LYS A 191 -19.14 18.13 8.24
CA LYS A 191 -18.21 17.16 8.87
C LYS A 191 -17.69 16.15 7.86
N PRO A 192 -16.36 15.91 7.81
CA PRO A 192 -15.75 14.91 6.93
C PRO A 192 -16.39 13.53 7.13
N ARG A 193 -16.82 12.90 6.03
CA ARG A 193 -17.25 11.50 6.04
C ARG A 193 -16.06 10.62 5.63
N LEU A 194 -15.68 9.70 6.48
CA LEU A 194 -14.52 8.84 6.30
C LEU A 194 -14.90 7.38 6.09
N PRO A 195 -14.06 6.63 5.37
CA PRO A 195 -12.90 7.07 4.59
C PRO A 195 -13.29 7.82 3.31
N THR A 196 -12.37 8.68 2.82
CA THR A 196 -12.48 9.32 1.51
C THR A 196 -11.42 8.74 0.59
N VAL A 197 -11.84 8.27 -0.59
CA VAL A 197 -10.95 7.65 -1.59
C VAL A 197 -10.80 8.60 -2.77
N PHE A 198 -9.57 9.00 -3.06
CA PHE A 198 -9.20 9.88 -4.17
C PHE A 198 -8.58 9.06 -5.30
N PHE A 199 -9.01 9.31 -6.52
CA PHE A 199 -8.52 8.63 -7.72
C PHE A 199 -7.62 9.54 -8.56
N PRO A 200 -6.70 8.97 -9.37
CA PRO A 200 -5.78 9.74 -10.21
C PRO A 200 -6.46 10.69 -11.21
N ASP A 201 -7.66 10.39 -11.63
CA ASP A 201 -8.46 11.21 -12.55
C ASP A 201 -9.18 12.40 -11.87
N GLY A 202 -8.92 12.61 -10.57
CA GLY A 202 -9.51 13.67 -9.77
C GLY A 202 -10.88 13.35 -9.19
N THR A 203 -11.46 12.20 -9.50
CA THR A 203 -12.74 11.78 -8.89
C THR A 203 -12.54 11.31 -7.45
N THR A 204 -13.59 11.40 -6.65
CA THR A 204 -13.56 11.09 -5.22
C THR A 204 -14.77 10.25 -4.84
N LEU A 205 -14.56 9.25 -3.98
CA LEU A 205 -15.63 8.50 -3.31
C LEU A 205 -15.57 8.77 -1.80
N VAL A 206 -16.69 9.20 -1.24
CA VAL A 206 -16.83 9.50 0.18
C VAL A 206 -17.57 8.37 0.86
N ASN A 207 -16.91 7.71 1.81
CA ASN A 207 -17.43 6.55 2.56
C ASN A 207 -18.07 5.48 1.65
N PRO A 208 -17.36 5.00 0.61
CA PRO A 208 -17.93 4.07 -0.35
C PRO A 208 -18.26 2.72 0.29
N ASP A 209 -19.33 2.08 -0.18
CA ASP A 209 -19.47 0.64 -0.01
C ASP A 209 -18.48 -0.12 -0.92
N LEU A 210 -18.18 -1.38 -0.58
CA LEU A 210 -17.19 -2.17 -1.30
C LEU A 210 -17.60 -2.45 -2.75
N SER A 211 -18.89 -2.51 -3.05
CA SER A 211 -19.38 -2.73 -4.41
C SER A 211 -19.11 -1.52 -5.31
N THR A 212 -19.41 -0.32 -4.80
CA THR A 212 -19.11 0.94 -5.51
C THR A 212 -17.60 1.11 -5.71
N LEU A 213 -16.81 0.76 -4.70
CA LEU A 213 -15.35 0.80 -4.80
C LEU A 213 -14.84 -0.21 -5.82
N ALA A 214 -15.35 -1.46 -5.80
CA ALA A 214 -15.00 -2.51 -6.73
C ALA A 214 -15.29 -2.11 -8.19
N ASP A 215 -16.48 -1.57 -8.45
CA ASP A 215 -16.84 -1.03 -9.77
C ASP A 215 -15.85 0.05 -10.21
N ARG A 216 -15.51 0.96 -9.30
CA ARG A 216 -14.66 2.11 -9.61
C ARG A 216 -13.20 1.71 -9.90
N VAL A 217 -12.70 0.66 -9.29
CA VAL A 217 -11.35 0.12 -9.55
C VAL A 217 -11.32 -0.90 -10.69
N GLY A 218 -12.44 -1.07 -11.41
CA GLY A 218 -12.52 -1.90 -12.61
C GLY A 218 -12.67 -3.40 -12.34
N MET A 219 -13.12 -3.79 -11.14
CA MET A 219 -13.41 -5.20 -10.83
C MET A 219 -14.76 -5.63 -11.43
N THR A 220 -14.89 -6.91 -11.71
CA THR A 220 -16.14 -7.46 -12.21
C THR A 220 -17.13 -7.62 -11.05
N THR A 221 -18.20 -6.82 -11.05
CA THR A 221 -19.27 -6.86 -10.04
C THR A 221 -20.60 -7.31 -10.63
N LYS A 222 -20.73 -7.36 -11.96
CA LYS A 222 -21.95 -7.77 -12.67
C LYS A 222 -21.68 -9.02 -13.50
N ALA A 223 -22.59 -9.98 -13.40
CA ALA A 223 -22.53 -11.21 -14.18
C ALA A 223 -22.72 -10.93 -15.67
N ARG A 224 -21.93 -11.56 -16.53
CA ARG A 224 -22.03 -11.44 -17.98
C ARG A 224 -23.24 -12.15 -18.55
N GLN A 225 -23.74 -13.18 -17.85
CA GLN A 225 -24.82 -14.04 -18.29
C GLN A 225 -25.77 -14.32 -17.12
N PRO A 226 -27.07 -14.56 -17.39
CA PRO A 226 -28.02 -14.95 -16.34
C PRO A 226 -27.94 -16.44 -15.98
N PHE A 227 -27.29 -17.27 -16.82
CA PHE A 227 -27.20 -18.71 -16.64
C PHE A 227 -25.78 -19.23 -16.83
N TYR A 228 -25.36 -20.11 -15.91
CA TYR A 228 -24.07 -20.78 -15.90
C TYR A 228 -24.21 -22.31 -15.76
N ASP A 229 -23.21 -23.06 -16.19
CA ASP A 229 -23.17 -24.50 -15.95
C ASP A 229 -22.81 -24.77 -14.49
N LEU A 230 -21.91 -23.93 -13.92
CA LEU A 230 -21.46 -24.01 -12.56
C LEU A 230 -21.44 -22.60 -11.91
N ILE A 231 -22.13 -22.45 -10.79
CA ILE A 231 -21.97 -21.32 -9.87
C ILE A 231 -21.19 -21.78 -8.64
N ILE A 232 -20.20 -20.99 -8.21
CA ILE A 232 -19.39 -21.23 -7.02
C ILE A 232 -19.59 -20.07 -6.05
N ILE A 233 -19.96 -20.35 -4.82
CA ILE A 233 -20.13 -19.35 -3.77
C ILE A 233 -18.90 -19.35 -2.88
N GLY A 234 -18.11 -18.28 -2.92
CA GLY A 234 -16.86 -18.08 -2.19
C GLY A 234 -15.62 -18.30 -3.06
N ALA A 235 -14.72 -17.29 -3.07
CA ALA A 235 -13.46 -17.30 -3.80
C ALA A 235 -12.25 -17.60 -2.89
N GLY A 236 -12.43 -18.43 -1.87
CA GLY A 236 -11.33 -19.01 -1.11
C GLY A 236 -10.62 -20.12 -1.91
N PRO A 237 -9.58 -20.79 -1.35
CA PRO A 237 -8.81 -21.81 -2.06
C PRO A 237 -9.68 -22.93 -2.64
N ALA A 238 -10.72 -23.38 -1.93
CA ALA A 238 -11.63 -24.41 -2.40
C ALA A 238 -12.47 -23.93 -3.59
N GLY A 239 -13.02 -22.71 -3.52
CA GLY A 239 -13.81 -22.15 -4.61
C GLY A 239 -12.98 -21.85 -5.84
N LEU A 240 -11.78 -21.27 -5.67
CA LEU A 240 -10.84 -21.02 -6.77
C LEU A 240 -10.35 -22.34 -7.41
N GLY A 241 -10.11 -23.38 -6.60
CA GLY A 241 -9.83 -24.71 -7.11
C GLY A 241 -10.99 -25.27 -7.96
N GLY A 242 -12.23 -25.16 -7.46
CA GLY A 242 -13.43 -25.53 -8.23
C GLY A 242 -13.58 -24.73 -9.51
N ALA A 243 -13.23 -23.43 -9.50
CA ALA A 243 -13.28 -22.57 -10.67
C ALA A 243 -12.25 -22.97 -11.74
N VAL A 244 -11.01 -23.30 -11.31
CA VAL A 244 -9.97 -23.79 -12.22
C VAL A 244 -10.43 -25.09 -12.90
N TYR A 245 -10.93 -26.06 -12.15
CA TYR A 245 -11.39 -27.32 -12.72
C TYR A 245 -12.64 -27.13 -13.60
N GLY A 246 -13.66 -26.40 -13.12
CA GLY A 246 -14.87 -26.16 -13.89
C GLY A 246 -14.59 -25.47 -15.23
N ALA A 247 -13.78 -24.42 -15.21
CA ALA A 247 -13.43 -23.70 -16.43
C ALA A 247 -12.51 -24.50 -17.36
N SER A 248 -11.59 -25.33 -16.84
CA SER A 248 -10.71 -26.18 -17.65
C SER A 248 -11.47 -27.25 -18.42
N GLU A 249 -12.61 -27.73 -17.86
CA GLU A 249 -13.51 -28.66 -18.53
C GLU A 249 -14.49 -27.98 -19.51
N GLY A 250 -14.35 -26.68 -19.70
CA GLY A 250 -15.20 -25.90 -20.63
C GLY A 250 -16.54 -25.49 -20.09
N LEU A 251 -16.80 -25.65 -18.78
CA LEU A 251 -18.05 -25.20 -18.17
C LEU A 251 -18.08 -23.66 -18.05
N ARG A 252 -19.22 -23.06 -18.36
CA ARG A 252 -19.46 -21.65 -18.05
C ARG A 252 -19.54 -21.50 -16.53
N THR A 253 -18.43 -21.07 -15.95
CA THR A 253 -18.23 -21.03 -14.50
C THR A 253 -18.18 -19.60 -14.00
N VAL A 254 -18.95 -19.30 -12.96
CA VAL A 254 -18.87 -18.03 -12.21
C VAL A 254 -18.62 -18.29 -10.75
N VAL A 255 -17.71 -17.51 -10.17
CA VAL A 255 -17.45 -17.45 -8.72
C VAL A 255 -18.06 -16.18 -8.18
N ILE A 256 -18.76 -16.26 -7.06
CA ILE A 256 -19.37 -15.10 -6.38
C ILE A 256 -18.67 -14.94 -5.03
N GLU A 257 -18.05 -13.77 -4.85
CA GLU A 257 -17.28 -13.44 -3.63
C GLU A 257 -17.82 -12.15 -3.00
N LYS A 258 -18.15 -12.24 -1.70
CA LYS A 258 -18.76 -11.13 -0.96
C LYS A 258 -17.80 -9.96 -0.66
N GLU A 259 -16.52 -10.24 -0.57
CA GLU A 259 -15.46 -9.27 -0.26
C GLU A 259 -14.41 -9.28 -1.37
N ALA A 260 -13.23 -9.84 -1.09
CA ALA A 260 -12.13 -10.00 -2.02
C ALA A 260 -11.71 -11.48 -2.09
N ALA A 261 -11.22 -11.90 -3.25
CA ALA A 261 -10.75 -13.28 -3.44
C ALA A 261 -9.67 -13.67 -2.43
N GLY A 262 -9.53 -14.98 -2.19
CA GLY A 262 -8.53 -15.58 -1.33
C GLY A 262 -9.09 -16.14 -0.01
N GLY A 263 -10.26 -15.68 0.43
CA GLY A 263 -10.86 -16.11 1.69
C GLY A 263 -9.89 -15.89 2.88
N GLN A 264 -9.96 -16.75 3.89
CA GLN A 264 -9.07 -16.70 5.07
C GLN A 264 -7.59 -16.98 4.71
N ALA A 265 -7.35 -17.79 3.69
CA ALA A 265 -5.98 -18.06 3.25
C ALA A 265 -5.30 -16.83 2.66
N GLY A 266 -6.07 -15.95 2.00
CA GLY A 266 -5.55 -14.71 1.38
C GLY A 266 -4.90 -13.75 2.36
N THR A 267 -5.30 -13.77 3.63
CA THR A 267 -4.76 -12.91 4.69
C THR A 267 -3.56 -13.51 5.43
N SER A 268 -3.20 -14.78 5.13
CA SER A 268 -2.08 -15.46 5.78
C SER A 268 -0.76 -14.93 5.27
N ALA A 269 0.14 -14.51 6.17
CA ALA A 269 1.47 -14.04 5.80
C ALA A 269 2.30 -15.14 5.11
N ARG A 270 2.13 -16.41 5.56
CA ARG A 270 2.80 -17.58 4.98
C ARG A 270 1.95 -18.83 5.15
N ILE A 271 1.82 -19.61 4.08
CA ILE A 271 1.13 -20.91 4.02
C ILE A 271 2.18 -21.94 3.63
N GLU A 272 2.46 -22.91 4.52
CA GLU A 272 3.51 -23.91 4.32
C GLU A 272 2.98 -25.29 3.96
N ASN A 273 1.70 -25.53 4.15
CA ASN A 273 1.03 -26.81 3.94
C ASN A 273 0.14 -26.85 2.67
N TYR A 274 0.31 -25.91 1.75
CA TYR A 274 -0.40 -25.95 0.47
C TYR A 274 0.40 -26.74 -0.56
N LEU A 275 -0.24 -27.75 -1.15
CA LEU A 275 0.41 -28.66 -2.11
C LEU A 275 1.00 -27.88 -3.32
N GLY A 276 2.24 -28.22 -3.70
CA GLY A 276 2.95 -27.62 -4.83
C GLY A 276 3.88 -26.45 -4.45
N PHE A 277 3.93 -26.06 -3.17
CA PHE A 277 4.78 -24.97 -2.67
C PHE A 277 5.70 -25.46 -1.54
N PRO A 278 6.80 -26.18 -1.85
CA PRO A 278 7.65 -26.83 -0.84
C PRO A 278 8.38 -25.82 0.08
N GLN A 279 8.49 -24.56 -0.32
CA GLN A 279 9.06 -23.48 0.48
C GLN A 279 7.98 -22.57 1.10
N GLY A 280 6.71 -22.97 1.04
CA GLY A 280 5.59 -22.13 1.40
C GLY A 280 5.31 -21.02 0.39
N ILE A 281 4.19 -20.33 0.60
CA ILE A 281 3.75 -19.20 -0.24
C ILE A 281 2.95 -18.24 0.63
N SER A 282 2.99 -16.93 0.32
CA SER A 282 2.08 -15.96 0.95
C SER A 282 0.63 -16.20 0.51
N GLY A 283 -0.33 -15.93 1.38
CA GLY A 283 -1.76 -16.02 1.04
C GLY A 283 -2.12 -15.11 -0.14
N ALA A 284 -1.54 -13.91 -0.19
CA ALA A 284 -1.73 -12.96 -1.29
C ALA A 284 -1.24 -13.54 -2.63
N ASP A 285 -0.04 -14.13 -2.67
CA ASP A 285 0.50 -14.73 -3.89
C ASP A 285 -0.29 -15.98 -4.33
N LEU A 286 -0.70 -16.82 -3.38
CA LEU A 286 -1.54 -17.97 -3.69
C LEU A 286 -2.85 -17.51 -4.32
N THR A 287 -3.51 -16.54 -3.73
CA THR A 287 -4.75 -15.95 -4.23
C THR A 287 -4.58 -15.40 -5.63
N ARG A 288 -3.56 -14.56 -5.84
CA ARG A 288 -3.26 -13.97 -7.15
C ARG A 288 -3.07 -15.03 -8.23
N ARG A 289 -2.26 -16.05 -7.96
CA ARG A 289 -1.98 -17.14 -8.90
C ARG A 289 -3.25 -17.93 -9.22
N ALA A 290 -4.04 -18.29 -8.21
CA ALA A 290 -5.27 -19.06 -8.40
C ALA A 290 -6.35 -18.26 -9.14
N THR A 291 -6.54 -16.98 -8.81
CA THR A 291 -7.47 -16.06 -9.49
C THR A 291 -7.09 -15.89 -10.95
N THR A 292 -5.82 -15.57 -11.23
CA THR A 292 -5.31 -15.44 -12.60
C THR A 292 -5.48 -16.74 -13.40
N GLN A 293 -5.22 -17.89 -12.79
CA GLN A 293 -5.38 -19.19 -13.43
C GLN A 293 -6.84 -19.47 -13.78
N ALA A 294 -7.77 -19.27 -12.85
CA ALA A 294 -9.20 -19.46 -13.08
C ALA A 294 -9.72 -18.55 -14.19
N GLN A 295 -9.37 -17.26 -14.16
CA GLN A 295 -9.77 -16.29 -15.18
C GLN A 295 -9.17 -16.61 -16.56
N ARG A 296 -7.91 -17.01 -16.64
CA ARG A 296 -7.26 -17.42 -17.88
C ARG A 296 -7.95 -18.63 -18.53
N LEU A 297 -8.51 -19.51 -17.72
CA LEU A 297 -9.27 -20.67 -18.19
C LEU A 297 -10.72 -20.35 -18.55
N GLY A 298 -11.18 -19.13 -18.28
CA GLY A 298 -12.51 -18.64 -18.64
C GLY A 298 -13.51 -18.50 -17.50
N ALA A 299 -13.12 -18.77 -16.24
CA ALA A 299 -13.99 -18.51 -15.12
C ALA A 299 -14.23 -17.01 -14.92
N GLU A 300 -15.47 -16.63 -14.65
CA GLU A 300 -15.85 -15.28 -14.24
C GLU A 300 -15.81 -15.18 -12.72
N ILE A 301 -15.30 -14.08 -12.16
CA ILE A 301 -15.23 -13.85 -10.72
C ILE A 301 -15.95 -12.53 -10.42
N LEU A 302 -17.08 -12.62 -9.73
CA LEU A 302 -17.81 -11.47 -9.23
C LEU A 302 -17.29 -11.11 -7.84
N THR A 303 -16.82 -9.90 -7.67
CA THR A 303 -16.27 -9.39 -6.41
C THR A 303 -17.24 -8.40 -5.76
N ALA A 304 -17.21 -8.31 -4.43
CA ALA A 304 -18.10 -7.48 -3.62
C ALA A 304 -19.59 -7.77 -3.88
N ARG A 305 -19.92 -9.04 -4.10
CA ARG A 305 -21.28 -9.55 -4.28
C ARG A 305 -21.57 -10.67 -3.30
N ALA A 306 -22.56 -10.46 -2.45
CA ALA A 306 -23.00 -11.47 -1.49
C ALA A 306 -24.21 -12.25 -2.03
N VAL A 307 -24.20 -13.57 -1.81
CA VAL A 307 -25.39 -14.40 -2.03
C VAL A 307 -26.30 -14.28 -0.82
N THR A 308 -27.57 -13.92 -1.08
CA THR A 308 -28.59 -13.71 -0.05
C THR A 308 -29.69 -14.78 -0.09
N GLY A 309 -29.82 -15.50 -1.20
CA GLY A 309 -30.84 -16.53 -1.34
C GLY A 309 -30.43 -17.66 -2.26
N LEU A 310 -31.00 -18.83 -1.98
CA LEU A 310 -30.87 -20.05 -2.79
C LEU A 310 -32.23 -20.70 -2.95
N ARG A 311 -32.59 -21.04 -4.18
CA ARG A 311 -33.84 -21.72 -4.54
C ARG A 311 -33.52 -22.86 -5.52
N VAL A 312 -34.22 -23.98 -5.38
CA VAL A 312 -34.09 -25.15 -6.27
C VAL A 312 -35.40 -25.38 -6.98
N GLU A 313 -35.36 -25.40 -8.32
CA GLU A 313 -36.53 -25.71 -9.14
C GLU A 313 -36.15 -26.72 -10.24
N GLY A 314 -36.66 -27.89 -10.14
CA GLY A 314 -36.33 -29.00 -11.07
C GLY A 314 -34.82 -29.23 -11.17
N PRO A 315 -34.24 -29.20 -12.38
CA PRO A 315 -32.80 -29.40 -12.56
C PRO A 315 -31.96 -28.14 -12.28
N TYR A 316 -32.58 -27.01 -11.98
CA TYR A 316 -31.91 -25.71 -11.88
C TYR A 316 -31.78 -25.24 -10.43
N ARG A 317 -30.71 -24.49 -10.14
CA ARG A 317 -30.46 -23.77 -8.89
C ARG A 317 -30.44 -22.31 -9.21
N PHE A 318 -31.16 -21.53 -8.41
CA PHE A 318 -31.25 -20.07 -8.52
C PHE A 318 -30.55 -19.44 -7.32
N VAL A 319 -29.67 -18.51 -7.60
CA VAL A 319 -28.88 -17.80 -6.60
C VAL A 319 -29.24 -16.33 -6.68
N THR A 320 -29.71 -15.75 -5.58
CA THR A 320 -30.04 -14.33 -5.47
C THR A 320 -28.86 -13.58 -4.84
N LEU A 321 -28.45 -12.48 -5.47
CA LEU A 321 -27.40 -11.60 -4.97
C LEU A 321 -27.97 -10.47 -4.12
N ASN A 322 -27.10 -9.79 -3.38
CA ASN A 322 -27.46 -8.66 -2.51
C ASN A 322 -28.01 -7.43 -3.22
N ASP A 323 -27.82 -7.32 -4.55
CA ASP A 323 -28.40 -6.27 -5.38
C ASP A 323 -29.75 -6.67 -6.01
N GLY A 324 -30.28 -7.85 -5.66
CA GLY A 324 -31.51 -8.41 -6.20
C GLY A 324 -31.33 -9.20 -7.51
N THR A 325 -30.14 -9.24 -8.09
CA THR A 325 -29.85 -10.02 -9.30
C THR A 325 -30.05 -11.51 -9.01
N GLU A 326 -30.77 -12.22 -9.87
CA GLU A 326 -30.91 -13.66 -9.81
C GLU A 326 -30.10 -14.32 -10.93
N LEU A 327 -29.26 -15.29 -10.58
CA LEU A 327 -28.49 -16.13 -11.48
C LEU A 327 -28.97 -17.57 -11.36
N SER A 328 -28.92 -18.35 -12.44
CA SER A 328 -29.29 -19.75 -12.43
C SER A 328 -28.17 -20.65 -12.93
N CYS A 329 -28.17 -21.92 -12.47
CA CYS A 329 -27.17 -22.90 -12.88
C CYS A 329 -27.67 -24.34 -12.84
N HIS A 330 -26.91 -25.23 -13.48
CA HIS A 330 -27.08 -26.67 -13.34
C HIS A 330 -26.45 -27.19 -12.04
N ALA A 331 -25.24 -26.76 -11.72
CA ALA A 331 -24.53 -27.18 -10.53
C ALA A 331 -24.13 -25.96 -9.68
N LEU A 332 -24.22 -26.16 -8.36
CA LEU A 332 -23.82 -25.16 -7.38
C LEU A 332 -22.77 -25.76 -6.44
N LEU A 333 -21.63 -25.09 -6.33
CA LEU A 333 -20.59 -25.40 -5.35
C LEU A 333 -20.62 -24.37 -4.22
N ILE A 334 -20.90 -24.81 -3.00
CA ILE A 334 -20.86 -23.96 -1.81
C ILE A 334 -19.48 -24.09 -1.17
N ALA A 335 -18.66 -23.04 -1.33
CA ALA A 335 -17.29 -22.97 -0.84
C ALA A 335 -17.08 -21.73 0.05
N THR A 336 -18.08 -21.40 0.87
CA THR A 336 -18.15 -20.19 1.70
C THR A 336 -17.12 -20.13 2.84
N GLY A 337 -16.40 -21.22 3.05
CA GLY A 337 -15.38 -21.32 4.08
C GLY A 337 -15.93 -21.29 5.50
N VAL A 338 -15.18 -20.65 6.38
CA VAL A 338 -15.54 -20.51 7.80
C VAL A 338 -15.73 -19.03 8.15
N LYS A 339 -16.67 -18.74 9.02
CA LYS A 339 -16.78 -17.45 9.70
C LYS A 339 -15.88 -17.50 10.94
N VAL A 340 -15.05 -16.48 11.10
CA VAL A 340 -14.28 -16.30 12.34
C VAL A 340 -15.26 -16.15 13.49
N ARG A 341 -15.02 -16.86 14.59
CA ARG A 341 -15.80 -16.69 15.80
C ARG A 341 -15.37 -15.40 16.48
N GLU A 342 -16.27 -14.46 16.53
CA GLU A 342 -16.05 -13.19 17.21
C GLU A 342 -16.00 -13.42 18.73
N LEU A 343 -15.15 -12.64 19.39
CA LEU A 343 -15.07 -12.63 20.86
C LEU A 343 -16.24 -11.82 21.36
N ASP A 344 -17.07 -12.43 22.23
CA ASP A 344 -18.24 -11.81 22.83
C ASP A 344 -17.90 -11.39 24.26
N VAL A 345 -17.33 -10.21 24.42
CA VAL A 345 -16.94 -9.64 25.70
C VAL A 345 -17.37 -8.18 25.80
N PRO A 346 -17.69 -7.67 27.02
CA PRO A 346 -18.05 -6.26 27.22
C PRO A 346 -17.01 -5.30 26.64
N GLY A 347 -17.47 -4.27 25.93
CA GLY A 347 -16.66 -3.19 25.38
C GLY A 347 -16.06 -3.47 23.99
N ILE A 348 -16.21 -4.66 23.41
CA ILE A 348 -15.47 -5.04 22.18
C ILE A 348 -16.07 -4.45 20.90
N GLU A 349 -17.41 -4.35 20.79
CA GLU A 349 -18.09 -3.99 19.53
C GLU A 349 -17.57 -2.69 18.88
N PRO A 350 -17.43 -1.55 19.58
CA PRO A 350 -16.97 -0.32 18.99
C PRO A 350 -15.49 -0.36 18.56
N LEU A 351 -14.73 -1.32 19.08
CA LEU A 351 -13.29 -1.45 18.83
C LEU A 351 -12.96 -2.41 17.67
N ILE A 352 -13.95 -3.14 17.14
CA ILE A 352 -13.75 -4.03 15.98
C ILE A 352 -13.44 -3.19 14.74
N GLY A 353 -12.31 -3.51 14.08
CA GLY A 353 -11.78 -2.75 12.93
C GLY A 353 -11.07 -1.44 13.31
N ALA A 354 -11.08 -1.05 14.59
CA ALA A 354 -10.36 0.12 15.11
C ALA A 354 -9.09 -0.27 15.89
N SER A 355 -9.17 -1.29 16.74
CA SER A 355 -8.03 -1.82 17.51
C SER A 355 -8.14 -3.33 17.75
N VAL A 356 -9.32 -3.89 17.49
CA VAL A 356 -9.58 -5.32 17.56
C VAL A 356 -9.80 -5.83 16.14
N TYR A 357 -8.95 -6.78 15.72
CA TYR A 357 -8.98 -7.34 14.38
C TYR A 357 -9.06 -8.85 14.43
N TYR A 358 -9.74 -9.42 13.44
CA TYR A 358 -9.83 -10.87 13.27
C TYR A 358 -8.96 -11.28 12.08
N GLY A 359 -7.84 -11.94 12.38
CA GLY A 359 -6.81 -12.31 11.41
C GLY A 359 -5.46 -11.65 11.70
N ALA A 360 -4.52 -11.70 10.77
CA ALA A 360 -3.17 -11.20 10.99
C ALA A 360 -3.05 -9.65 10.93
N ALA A 361 -4.13 -8.93 10.66
CA ALA A 361 -4.16 -7.47 10.54
C ALA A 361 -2.96 -6.91 9.74
N THR A 362 -2.63 -7.52 8.61
CA THR A 362 -1.40 -7.23 7.86
C THR A 362 -1.35 -5.79 7.34
N SER A 363 -2.50 -5.21 7.00
CA SER A 363 -2.61 -3.81 6.60
C SER A 363 -2.37 -2.82 7.75
N GLU A 364 -2.59 -3.26 9.00
CA GLU A 364 -2.51 -2.42 10.19
C GLU A 364 -1.18 -2.57 10.94
N ALA A 365 -0.45 -3.66 10.74
CA ALA A 365 0.76 -4.01 11.51
C ALA A 365 1.80 -2.87 11.58
N VAL A 366 1.98 -2.12 10.50
CA VAL A 366 2.93 -0.99 10.44
C VAL A 366 2.54 0.14 11.41
N HIS A 367 1.25 0.30 11.69
CA HIS A 367 0.74 1.34 12.60
C HIS A 367 0.90 0.99 14.08
N TYR A 368 1.15 -0.30 14.36
CA TYR A 368 1.44 -0.80 15.71
C TYR A 368 2.94 -0.94 16.00
N LYS A 369 3.77 -0.28 15.21
CA LYS A 369 5.20 -0.20 15.47
C LYS A 369 5.44 0.35 16.88
N ASP A 370 6.32 -0.35 17.62
CA ASP A 370 6.70 -0.02 19.00
C ASP A 370 5.53 -0.05 20.03
N LYS A 371 4.38 -0.65 19.66
CA LYS A 371 3.23 -0.86 20.56
C LYS A 371 3.23 -2.28 21.12
N LYS A 372 2.52 -2.47 22.26
CA LYS A 372 2.18 -3.80 22.77
C LYS A 372 0.97 -4.36 22.06
N VAL A 373 1.04 -5.62 21.63
CA VAL A 373 -0.02 -6.30 20.89
C VAL A 373 -0.39 -7.61 21.57
N PHE A 374 -1.67 -7.90 21.66
CA PHE A 374 -2.19 -9.16 22.19
C PHE A 374 -2.76 -10.01 21.05
N VAL A 375 -2.39 -11.30 21.03
CA VAL A 375 -2.89 -12.27 20.06
C VAL A 375 -3.69 -13.33 20.82
N VAL A 376 -5.01 -13.36 20.59
CA VAL A 376 -5.90 -14.32 21.26
C VAL A 376 -6.03 -15.59 20.42
N GLY A 377 -5.55 -16.71 20.93
CA GLY A 377 -5.62 -18.01 20.30
C GLY A 377 -4.36 -18.85 20.45
N GLY A 378 -4.50 -20.17 20.29
CA GLY A 378 -3.42 -21.15 20.46
C GLY A 378 -3.24 -22.09 19.26
N ALA A 379 -3.82 -21.78 18.08
CA ALA A 379 -3.68 -22.59 16.87
C ALA A 379 -2.69 -21.93 15.87
N ASN A 380 -2.38 -22.63 14.78
CA ASN A 380 -1.38 -22.18 13.79
C ASN A 380 -1.61 -20.75 13.29
N SER A 381 -2.85 -20.34 13.05
CA SER A 381 -3.15 -18.96 12.58
C SER A 381 -2.76 -17.89 13.60
N ALA A 382 -2.98 -18.16 14.89
CA ALA A 382 -2.57 -17.25 15.97
C ALA A 382 -1.05 -17.17 16.07
N GLY A 383 -0.36 -18.32 16.00
CA GLY A 383 1.10 -18.38 15.98
C GLY A 383 1.72 -17.65 14.80
N GLN A 384 1.18 -17.84 13.59
CA GLN A 384 1.63 -17.13 12.39
C GLN A 384 1.39 -15.60 12.51
N GLY A 385 0.24 -15.21 13.08
CA GLY A 385 -0.05 -13.80 13.38
C GLY A 385 0.92 -13.20 14.39
N ALA A 386 1.22 -13.92 15.48
CA ALA A 386 2.19 -13.49 16.48
C ALA A 386 3.60 -13.33 15.89
N MET A 387 4.07 -14.31 15.11
CA MET A 387 5.36 -14.23 14.39
C MET A 387 5.41 -13.07 13.39
N PHE A 388 4.32 -12.75 12.74
CA PHE A 388 4.26 -11.62 11.83
C PHE A 388 4.31 -10.28 12.59
N LEU A 389 3.47 -10.14 13.61
CA LEU A 389 3.36 -8.90 14.41
C LEU A 389 4.62 -8.61 15.23
N SER A 390 5.38 -9.64 15.65
CA SER A 390 6.63 -9.47 16.38
C SER A 390 7.69 -8.67 15.64
N ARG A 391 7.59 -8.57 14.32
CA ARG A 391 8.50 -7.76 13.48
C ARG A 391 8.26 -6.26 13.60
N PHE A 392 7.11 -5.86 14.13
CA PHE A 392 6.68 -4.46 14.22
C PHE A 392 6.47 -4.02 15.66
N ALA A 393 5.77 -4.84 16.44
CA ALA A 393 5.41 -4.54 17.82
C ALA A 393 6.63 -4.57 18.76
N SER A 394 6.61 -3.76 19.82
CA SER A 394 7.62 -3.86 20.88
C SER A 394 7.50 -5.15 21.69
N GLU A 395 6.28 -5.65 21.86
CA GLU A 395 5.94 -6.86 22.59
C GLU A 395 4.67 -7.48 22.01
N VAL A 396 4.68 -8.79 21.84
CA VAL A 396 3.49 -9.58 21.45
C VAL A 396 3.19 -10.58 22.56
N THR A 397 2.00 -10.49 23.16
CA THR A 397 1.55 -11.43 24.17
C THR A 397 0.49 -12.36 23.58
N MET A 398 0.77 -13.65 23.52
CA MET A 398 -0.21 -14.67 23.11
C MET A 398 -1.05 -15.11 24.31
N LEU A 399 -2.37 -14.94 24.21
CA LEU A 399 -3.33 -15.37 25.22
C LEU A 399 -3.97 -16.67 24.80
N VAL A 400 -3.69 -17.75 25.55
CA VAL A 400 -4.12 -19.09 25.23
C VAL A 400 -4.95 -19.66 26.37
N ARG A 401 -6.22 -19.99 26.08
CA ARG A 401 -7.14 -20.56 27.09
C ARG A 401 -6.78 -21.94 27.60
N ARG A 402 -5.92 -22.68 26.86
CA ARG A 402 -5.40 -23.98 27.26
C ARG A 402 -4.09 -23.84 28.05
N ASP A 403 -3.64 -24.91 28.64
CA ASP A 403 -2.37 -24.97 29.36
C ASP A 403 -1.14 -25.07 28.45
N SER A 404 -1.34 -25.28 27.15
CA SER A 404 -0.25 -25.55 26.20
C SER A 404 -0.68 -25.25 24.76
N LEU A 405 0.31 -24.97 23.88
CA LEU A 405 0.13 -24.86 22.42
C LEU A 405 0.16 -26.22 21.71
N ARG A 406 0.71 -27.27 22.36
CA ARG A 406 1.06 -28.56 21.72
C ARG A 406 -0.10 -29.29 21.05
N GLU A 407 -1.31 -29.10 21.54
CA GLU A 407 -2.49 -29.82 21.00
C GLU A 407 -3.05 -29.19 19.72
N THR A 408 -2.75 -27.91 19.48
CA THR A 408 -3.43 -27.13 18.43
C THR A 408 -2.48 -26.42 17.47
N MET A 409 -1.17 -26.43 17.77
CA MET A 409 -0.16 -25.76 16.98
C MET A 409 0.94 -26.71 16.53
N SER A 410 1.41 -26.57 15.30
CA SER A 410 2.51 -27.35 14.75
C SER A 410 3.82 -27.08 15.48
N GLN A 411 4.61 -28.14 15.70
CA GLN A 411 5.84 -28.06 16.51
C GLN A 411 6.82 -27.01 16.00
N TYR A 412 7.03 -26.93 14.67
CA TYR A 412 7.95 -25.94 14.09
C TYR A 412 7.59 -24.49 14.48
N LEU A 413 6.28 -24.18 14.56
CA LEU A 413 5.81 -22.86 14.91
C LEU A 413 5.96 -22.59 16.42
N ILE A 414 5.73 -23.60 17.25
CA ILE A 414 6.01 -23.53 18.70
C ILE A 414 7.48 -23.20 18.93
N ASP A 415 8.39 -23.87 18.22
CA ASP A 415 9.83 -23.66 18.34
C ASP A 415 10.24 -22.24 17.87
N GLN A 416 9.63 -21.75 16.80
CA GLN A 416 9.85 -20.37 16.33
C GLN A 416 9.37 -19.33 17.34
N ILE A 417 8.18 -19.51 17.92
CA ILE A 417 7.64 -18.62 18.95
C ILE A 417 8.55 -18.61 20.18
N ALA A 418 8.97 -19.77 20.64
CA ALA A 418 9.86 -19.90 21.79
C ALA A 418 11.26 -19.26 21.56
N GLY A 419 11.71 -19.20 20.31
CA GLY A 419 12.97 -18.55 19.91
C GLY A 419 12.86 -17.05 19.62
N THR A 420 11.67 -16.43 19.76
CA THR A 420 11.46 -15.01 19.44
C THR A 420 11.33 -14.19 20.73
N GLU A 421 12.33 -13.33 21.00
CA GLU A 421 12.51 -12.65 22.30
C GLU A 421 11.33 -11.76 22.72
N ASN A 422 10.66 -11.12 21.76
CA ASN A 422 9.55 -10.20 22.04
C ASN A 422 8.16 -10.86 21.96
N ILE A 423 8.09 -12.21 21.94
CA ILE A 423 6.82 -12.95 22.08
C ILE A 423 6.76 -13.58 23.47
N SER A 424 5.71 -13.27 24.22
CA SER A 424 5.38 -13.90 25.48
C SER A 424 4.13 -14.76 25.35
N LEU A 425 4.05 -15.84 26.14
CA LEU A 425 2.94 -16.78 26.13
C LEU A 425 2.27 -16.80 27.50
N GLU A 426 0.98 -16.45 27.55
CA GLU A 426 0.12 -16.59 28.72
C GLU A 426 -0.91 -17.70 28.49
N VAL A 427 -0.70 -18.82 29.14
CA VAL A 427 -1.61 -20.00 29.11
C VAL A 427 -2.67 -19.89 30.17
N ASN A 428 -3.75 -20.71 30.02
CA ASN A 428 -4.92 -20.67 30.89
C ASN A 428 -5.52 -19.26 31.02
N SER A 429 -5.45 -18.47 29.96
CA SER A 429 -5.80 -17.05 29.98
C SER A 429 -6.86 -16.73 28.94
N GLU A 430 -7.90 -16.02 29.35
CA GLU A 430 -8.98 -15.54 28.50
C GLU A 430 -9.19 -14.04 28.68
N VAL A 431 -9.50 -13.35 27.57
CA VAL A 431 -9.97 -11.97 27.63
C VAL A 431 -11.43 -11.98 28.08
N THR A 432 -11.75 -11.24 29.14
CA THR A 432 -13.10 -11.18 29.71
C THR A 432 -13.77 -9.80 29.59
N ALA A 433 -13.01 -8.75 29.33
CA ALA A 433 -13.51 -7.44 28.96
C ALA A 433 -12.43 -6.65 28.23
N VAL A 434 -12.86 -5.67 27.47
CA VAL A 434 -11.98 -4.66 26.87
C VAL A 434 -12.52 -3.26 27.19
N ASP A 435 -11.62 -2.27 27.26
CA ASP A 435 -11.95 -0.88 27.55
C ASP A 435 -11.24 0.04 26.57
N GLY A 436 -11.95 1.09 26.15
CA GLY A 436 -11.49 2.10 25.20
C GLY A 436 -12.67 2.83 24.56
N THR A 437 -12.42 4.02 24.05
CA THR A 437 -13.46 4.84 23.38
C THR A 437 -13.38 4.73 21.86
N ASP A 438 -12.31 5.23 21.27
CA ASP A 438 -12.01 5.20 19.84
C ASP A 438 -10.91 4.17 19.51
N HIS A 439 -10.12 3.75 20.48
CA HIS A 439 -9.11 2.70 20.39
C HIS A 439 -9.01 1.92 21.70
N LEU A 440 -8.37 0.74 21.64
CA LEU A 440 -8.17 -0.12 22.80
C LEU A 440 -7.18 0.53 23.79
N GLU A 441 -7.63 0.74 25.02
CA GLU A 441 -6.83 1.31 26.11
C GLU A 441 -6.45 0.24 27.14
N ALA A 442 -7.33 -0.71 27.41
CA ALA A 442 -7.08 -1.78 28.36
C ALA A 442 -7.79 -3.09 27.97
N ILE A 443 -7.21 -4.21 28.41
CA ILE A 443 -7.84 -5.51 28.37
C ILE A 443 -7.87 -6.14 29.77
N THR A 444 -8.95 -6.83 30.08
CA THR A 444 -9.06 -7.63 31.31
C THR A 444 -8.81 -9.08 30.96
N ILE A 445 -7.80 -9.68 31.58
CA ILE A 445 -7.41 -11.06 31.39
C ILE A 445 -7.74 -11.83 32.65
N THR A 446 -8.42 -12.95 32.51
CA THR A 446 -8.74 -13.88 33.61
C THR A 446 -7.94 -15.15 33.42
N ASN A 447 -7.24 -15.58 34.47
CA ASN A 447 -6.60 -16.89 34.51
C ASN A 447 -7.62 -17.94 34.86
N THR A 448 -7.79 -18.95 34.00
CA THR A 448 -8.81 -20.01 34.13
C THR A 448 -8.29 -21.28 34.85
N ALA A 449 -7.04 -21.27 35.31
CA ALA A 449 -6.44 -22.40 36.05
C ALA A 449 -6.74 -22.36 37.55
N ASN A 450 -7.38 -21.32 38.07
CA ASN A 450 -7.70 -21.14 39.49
C ASN A 450 -9.18 -21.27 39.75
#